data_2b80f18668a505ad4b17a824251995f0
#
_entry.id   2b80f18668a505ad4b17a824251995f0
#
_cell.length_a   1.000
_cell.length_b   1.000
_cell.length_c   1.000
_cell.angle_alpha   90.00
_cell.angle_beta   90.00
_cell.angle_gamma   90.00
#
_symmetry.space_group_name_H-M   'P 1'
#
loop_
_entity.id
_entity.type
_entity.pdbx_description
1 polymer ?
#
loop_
_entity_poly.entity_id
_entity_poly.type
_entity_poly.pdbx_seq_one_letter_code
_entity_poly.pdbx_strand_id
1 'polypeptide(L)'
;VTKKDINTVLPFGNTVAVVYVTGEQLLEALEASTFSTPTAVGGFPQVSGINFTIHTGKAYDKNDATYPESTYYGPKTINRVVINSVNGKEFKANEVYAVVTNNFCAAGGDTYYAFKAASAQFDTGIPLDEAVMEYVTKELKGTIGEQYAAPQGRVTYFNPFKDVKTTSWYFNYMIHLYEAGVISGTSATTYTPDAKLSWAAALKLLLVSHGDLKAADATGADWSKNVIAKAAELGLVAADLDGTKAISRLEFCQVAAKLNKLAESKTESKFTDCTDGYVMALVDANAAVCL
;
A
#
# COMPACT_ATOMS: atom_id res chain seq x y z
N VAL A 1 -7.03 30.80 10.74
CA VAL A 1 -7.34 29.70 11.67
C VAL A 1 -7.79 30.33 12.99
N THR A 2 -8.93 29.96 13.51
CA THR A 2 -9.47 30.42 14.79
C THR A 2 -9.30 29.34 15.87
N LYS A 3 -9.48 29.70 17.15
CA LYS A 3 -9.53 28.71 18.25
C LYS A 3 -10.63 27.64 17.99
N LYS A 4 -11.75 28.04 17.42
CA LYS A 4 -12.84 27.12 17.07
C LYS A 4 -12.40 26.08 16.03
N ASP A 5 -11.60 26.48 15.05
CA ASP A 5 -11.08 25.54 14.04
C ASP A 5 -10.16 24.50 14.68
N ILE A 6 -9.28 24.93 15.61
CA ILE A 6 -8.39 24.03 16.37
C ILE A 6 -9.21 23.03 17.18
N ASN A 7 -10.20 23.51 17.93
CA ASN A 7 -11.06 22.63 18.74
C ASN A 7 -11.93 21.68 17.87
N THR A 8 -12.27 22.08 16.64
CA THR A 8 -12.97 21.20 15.71
C THR A 8 -12.08 20.05 15.22
N VAL A 9 -10.79 20.30 15.03
CA VAL A 9 -9.81 19.28 14.61
C VAL A 9 -9.37 18.39 15.78
N LEU A 10 -9.37 18.93 17.00
CA LEU A 10 -8.96 18.26 18.23
C LEU A 10 -10.13 18.17 19.24
N PRO A 11 -11.20 17.39 18.93
CA PRO A 11 -12.45 17.47 19.70
C PRO A 11 -12.46 16.63 20.98
N PHE A 12 -11.47 15.75 21.21
CA PHE A 12 -11.55 14.70 22.23
C PHE A 12 -11.03 15.13 23.62
N GLY A 13 -10.45 16.31 23.75
CA GLY A 13 -9.88 16.76 25.03
C GLY A 13 -8.64 15.98 25.47
N ASN A 14 -7.94 15.35 24.56
CA ASN A 14 -6.72 14.62 24.85
C ASN A 14 -5.59 15.56 25.26
N THR A 15 -4.67 15.05 26.10
CA THR A 15 -3.48 15.74 26.55
C THR A 15 -2.23 15.28 25.79
N VAL A 16 -1.18 16.10 25.82
CA VAL A 16 0.15 15.74 25.32
C VAL A 16 0.78 14.74 26.27
N ALA A 17 1.23 13.61 25.75
CA ALA A 17 1.94 12.58 26.52
C ALA A 17 3.27 12.22 25.84
N VAL A 18 4.20 11.69 26.61
CA VAL A 18 5.49 11.17 26.14
C VAL A 18 5.60 9.71 26.55
N VAL A 19 5.99 8.86 25.61
CA VAL A 19 6.29 7.46 25.85
C VAL A 19 7.73 7.15 25.45
N TYR A 20 8.41 6.33 26.23
CA TYR A 20 9.77 5.87 25.97
C TYR A 20 9.71 4.44 25.47
N VAL A 21 9.80 4.25 24.17
CA VAL A 21 9.62 2.98 23.46
C VAL A 21 10.90 2.55 22.77
N THR A 22 11.12 1.24 22.66
CA THR A 22 12.18 0.73 21.80
C THR A 22 11.85 0.98 20.32
N GLY A 23 12.86 0.95 19.46
CA GLY A 23 12.62 1.04 18.01
C GLY A 23 11.71 -0.08 17.51
N GLU A 24 11.79 -1.29 18.07
CA GLU A 24 10.88 -2.39 17.74
C GLU A 24 9.42 -2.03 18.06
N GLN A 25 9.16 -1.47 19.25
CA GLN A 25 7.81 -1.03 19.65
C GLN A 25 7.30 0.12 18.79
N LEU A 26 8.18 1.06 18.43
CA LEU A 26 7.84 2.16 17.51
C LEU A 26 7.50 1.60 16.12
N LEU A 27 8.28 0.67 15.61
CA LEU A 27 8.05 0.03 14.31
C LEU A 27 6.76 -0.79 14.31
N GLU A 28 6.48 -1.53 15.39
CA GLU A 28 5.22 -2.26 15.56
C GLU A 28 4.01 -1.31 15.52
N ALA A 29 4.07 -0.18 16.23
CA ALA A 29 2.98 0.80 16.24
C ALA A 29 2.74 1.40 14.85
N LEU A 30 3.81 1.73 14.11
CA LEU A 30 3.71 2.23 12.75
C LEU A 30 3.20 1.16 11.77
N GLU A 31 3.67 -0.08 11.89
CA GLU A 31 3.15 -1.21 11.10
C GLU A 31 1.65 -1.40 11.35
N ALA A 32 1.24 -1.46 12.61
CA ALA A 32 -0.16 -1.62 13.01
C ALA A 32 -1.05 -0.52 12.43
N SER A 33 -0.55 0.73 12.36
CA SER A 33 -1.31 1.85 11.80
C SER A 33 -1.61 1.72 10.30
N THR A 34 -0.91 0.82 9.60
CA THR A 34 -1.10 0.59 8.15
C THR A 34 -2.12 -0.49 7.82
N PHE A 35 -2.80 -1.08 8.81
CA PHE A 35 -3.63 -2.28 8.62
C PHE A 35 -4.67 -2.15 7.51
N SER A 36 -5.22 -0.96 7.29
CA SER A 36 -6.23 -0.68 6.24
C SER A 36 -5.67 0.08 5.05
N THR A 37 -4.39 0.53 5.09
CA THR A 37 -3.78 1.29 4.00
C THR A 37 -3.79 0.47 2.70
N PRO A 38 -4.21 1.04 1.55
CA PRO A 38 -4.37 2.47 1.26
C PRO A 38 -5.72 3.09 1.70
N THR A 39 -6.65 2.32 2.26
CA THR A 39 -7.89 2.87 2.81
C THR A 39 -7.57 3.73 4.03
N ALA A 40 -8.18 4.92 4.09
CA ALA A 40 -7.97 5.85 5.19
C ALA A 40 -8.50 5.30 6.52
N VAL A 41 -7.79 5.59 7.59
CA VAL A 41 -8.19 5.30 8.98
C VAL A 41 -7.90 6.51 9.86
N GLY A 42 -8.81 6.81 10.80
CA GLY A 42 -8.70 7.99 11.67
C GLY A 42 -7.44 8.00 12.55
N GLY A 43 -6.99 6.83 12.99
CA GLY A 43 -5.78 6.66 13.80
C GLY A 43 -4.46 6.66 13.01
N PHE A 44 -4.46 6.91 11.69
CA PHE A 44 -3.22 6.95 10.91
C PHE A 44 -2.30 8.10 11.36
N PRO A 45 -1.00 7.84 11.64
CA PRO A 45 -0.12 8.82 12.24
C PRO A 45 0.29 9.93 11.28
N GLN A 46 0.18 11.17 11.74
CA GLN A 46 0.86 12.32 11.15
C GLN A 46 2.10 12.59 11.98
N VAL A 47 3.27 12.41 11.40
CA VAL A 47 4.53 12.36 12.17
C VAL A 47 5.39 13.61 11.99
N SER A 48 6.21 13.89 13.00
CA SER A 48 7.36 14.81 12.94
C SER A 48 8.58 14.11 13.54
N GLY A 49 9.76 14.40 13.00
CA GLY A 49 11.00 13.75 13.43
C GLY A 49 11.18 12.29 12.95
N ILE A 50 10.20 11.71 12.30
CA ILE A 50 10.28 10.35 11.74
C ILE A 50 10.04 10.44 10.23
N ASN A 51 10.88 9.77 9.44
CA ASN A 51 10.63 9.52 8.02
C ASN A 51 10.47 8.02 7.80
N PHE A 52 9.36 7.61 7.22
CA PHE A 52 9.13 6.19 6.92
C PHE A 52 8.42 5.98 5.59
N THR A 53 8.63 4.78 5.04
CA THR A 53 8.06 4.34 3.78
C THR A 53 7.08 3.20 4.05
N ILE A 54 5.94 3.22 3.36
CA ILE A 54 4.93 2.17 3.43
C ILE A 54 4.92 1.39 2.12
N HIS A 55 5.05 0.08 2.19
CA HIS A 55 4.93 -0.87 1.10
C HIS A 55 3.47 -1.32 0.98
N THR A 56 2.65 -0.54 0.26
CA THR A 56 1.21 -0.82 0.13
C THR A 56 0.89 -2.04 -0.72
N GLY A 57 1.83 -2.51 -1.52
CA GLY A 57 1.69 -3.76 -2.29
C GLY A 57 1.82 -5.02 -1.44
N LYS A 58 2.44 -4.93 -0.28
CA LYS A 58 2.55 -6.05 0.65
C LYS A 58 1.30 -6.18 1.51
N ALA A 59 0.92 -7.42 1.81
CA ALA A 59 -0.18 -7.71 2.72
C ALA A 59 0.17 -7.28 4.15
N TYR A 60 -0.82 -6.79 4.89
CA TYR A 60 -0.71 -6.65 6.34
C TYR A 60 -0.81 -8.05 6.96
N ASP A 61 0.27 -8.52 7.57
CA ASP A 61 0.32 -9.83 8.24
C ASP A 61 -0.19 -9.67 9.67
N LYS A 62 -1.49 -9.93 9.85
CA LYS A 62 -2.16 -9.73 11.14
C LYS A 62 -2.02 -10.93 12.06
N ASN A 63 -1.99 -10.69 13.37
CA ASN A 63 -2.13 -11.73 14.37
C ASN A 63 -3.48 -12.46 14.28
N ASP A 64 -3.55 -13.67 14.83
CA ASP A 64 -4.77 -14.49 14.84
C ASP A 64 -5.82 -13.93 15.82
N ALA A 65 -5.39 -13.19 16.84
CA ALA A 65 -6.26 -12.52 17.81
C ALA A 65 -6.05 -11.00 17.78
N THR A 66 -7.09 -10.26 18.17
CA THR A 66 -6.97 -8.80 18.37
C THR A 66 -6.03 -8.49 19.53
N TYR A 67 -5.49 -7.28 19.56
CA TYR A 67 -4.86 -6.75 20.76
C TYR A 67 -5.81 -6.85 21.95
N PRO A 68 -5.32 -7.18 23.17
CA PRO A 68 -6.15 -7.20 24.38
C PRO A 68 -6.91 -5.88 24.55
N GLU A 69 -8.20 -5.97 24.89
CA GLU A 69 -9.09 -4.81 25.07
C GLU A 69 -9.24 -3.92 23.83
N SER A 70 -8.99 -4.47 22.63
CA SER A 70 -9.05 -3.75 21.37
C SER A 70 -9.84 -4.52 20.32
N THR A 71 -10.30 -3.81 19.28
CA THR A 71 -10.88 -4.39 18.06
C THR A 71 -9.85 -4.53 16.93
N TYR A 72 -8.62 -4.08 17.15
CA TYR A 72 -7.55 -4.10 16.17
C TYR A 72 -6.66 -5.34 16.31
N TYR A 73 -6.23 -5.86 15.17
CA TYR A 73 -5.24 -6.94 15.12
C TYR A 73 -3.85 -6.32 15.03
N GLY A 74 -2.96 -6.67 15.93
CA GLY A 74 -1.55 -6.31 15.84
C GLY A 74 -0.86 -7.01 14.66
N PRO A 75 0.30 -6.53 14.22
CA PRO A 75 1.08 -7.21 13.20
C PRO A 75 1.70 -8.49 13.78
N LYS A 76 1.66 -9.58 13.02
CA LYS A 76 2.38 -10.81 13.32
C LYS A 76 3.85 -10.69 12.90
N THR A 77 4.08 -10.01 11.78
CA THR A 77 5.40 -9.66 11.27
C THR A 77 5.42 -8.21 10.80
N ILE A 78 6.59 -7.58 10.85
CA ILE A 78 6.81 -6.27 10.22
C ILE A 78 7.03 -6.51 8.74
N ASN A 79 6.12 -6.04 7.92
CA ASN A 79 6.08 -6.35 6.50
C ASN A 79 5.98 -5.11 5.61
N ARG A 80 5.27 -4.07 6.05
CA ARG A 80 4.90 -2.91 5.23
C ARG A 80 5.71 -1.66 5.54
N VAL A 81 6.14 -1.45 6.78
CA VAL A 81 6.80 -0.22 7.22
C VAL A 81 8.31 -0.35 7.25
N VAL A 82 8.98 0.61 6.65
CA VAL A 82 10.43 0.82 6.78
C VAL A 82 10.66 2.22 7.34
N ILE A 83 11.19 2.32 8.56
CA ILE A 83 11.60 3.60 9.14
C ILE A 83 12.94 3.99 8.53
N ASN A 84 12.96 5.06 7.75
CA ASN A 84 14.15 5.53 7.03
C ASN A 84 15.08 6.33 7.95
N SER A 85 14.52 7.15 8.83
CA SER A 85 15.28 7.93 9.81
C SER A 85 14.42 8.42 10.97
N VAL A 86 15.07 8.68 12.11
CA VAL A 86 14.50 9.38 13.26
C VAL A 86 15.38 10.59 13.59
N ASN A 87 14.79 11.78 13.58
CA ASN A 87 15.50 13.06 13.76
C ASN A 87 16.74 13.19 12.85
N GLY A 88 16.60 12.75 11.60
CA GLY A 88 17.66 12.77 10.58
C GLY A 88 18.79 11.77 10.79
N LYS A 89 18.68 10.88 11.79
CA LYS A 89 19.65 9.81 12.06
C LYS A 89 19.10 8.46 11.60
N GLU A 90 19.99 7.51 11.35
CA GLU A 90 19.64 6.13 11.07
C GLU A 90 18.77 5.54 12.19
N PHE A 91 17.71 4.84 11.81
CA PHE A 91 16.85 4.14 12.75
C PHE A 91 17.53 2.89 13.30
N LYS A 92 17.36 2.63 14.60
CA LYS A 92 17.87 1.43 15.26
C LYS A 92 16.78 0.79 16.12
N ALA A 93 16.47 -0.46 15.83
CA ALA A 93 15.38 -1.20 16.48
C ALA A 93 15.57 -1.36 18.00
N ASN A 94 16.81 -1.47 18.47
CA ASN A 94 17.18 -1.69 19.87
C ASN A 94 17.44 -0.39 20.68
N GLU A 95 17.37 0.78 20.05
CA GLU A 95 17.47 2.07 20.76
C GLU A 95 16.12 2.46 21.36
N VAL A 96 16.16 3.26 22.42
CA VAL A 96 14.96 3.83 23.04
C VAL A 96 14.71 5.24 22.48
N TYR A 97 13.48 5.47 22.05
CA TYR A 97 13.02 6.75 21.50
C TYR A 97 11.97 7.37 22.42
N ALA A 98 12.12 8.67 22.69
CA ALA A 98 11.09 9.47 23.32
C ALA A 98 10.09 9.90 22.22
N VAL A 99 8.88 9.37 22.26
CA VAL A 99 7.81 9.68 21.32
C VAL A 99 6.77 10.56 21.99
N VAL A 100 6.56 11.74 21.45
CA VAL A 100 5.47 12.63 21.87
C VAL A 100 4.20 12.22 21.11
N THR A 101 3.12 12.00 21.82
CA THR A 101 1.81 11.60 21.29
C THR A 101 0.70 12.14 22.18
N ASN A 102 -0.54 11.72 21.98
CA ASN A 102 -1.62 12.02 22.91
C ASN A 102 -1.76 10.91 23.98
N ASN A 103 -2.41 11.23 25.10
CA ASN A 103 -2.61 10.31 26.21
C ASN A 103 -3.40 9.05 25.82
N PHE A 104 -4.34 9.14 24.86
CA PHE A 104 -5.11 8.01 24.37
C PHE A 104 -4.21 7.01 23.60
N CYS A 105 -3.39 7.49 22.67
CA CYS A 105 -2.42 6.65 21.98
C CYS A 105 -1.32 6.13 22.91
N ALA A 106 -0.86 6.94 23.87
CA ALA A 106 0.11 6.52 24.88
C ALA A 106 -0.41 5.34 25.73
N ALA A 107 -1.71 5.35 26.04
CA ALA A 107 -2.39 4.25 26.71
C ALA A 107 -2.66 3.03 25.80
N GLY A 108 -2.23 3.04 24.53
CA GLY A 108 -2.42 1.95 23.59
C GLY A 108 -3.73 2.01 22.82
N GLY A 109 -4.37 3.17 22.75
CA GLY A 109 -5.58 3.39 21.97
C GLY A 109 -5.35 3.24 20.47
N ASP A 110 -6.42 3.03 19.72
CA ASP A 110 -6.38 2.69 18.30
C ASP A 110 -5.40 1.52 18.01
N THR A 111 -4.49 1.69 17.08
CA THR A 111 -3.50 0.68 16.70
C THR A 111 -2.18 0.78 17.51
N TYR A 112 -2.08 1.70 18.48
CA TYR A 112 -0.84 2.01 19.21
C TYR A 112 -0.63 1.12 20.46
N TYR A 113 -1.17 -0.09 20.46
CA TYR A 113 -1.06 -1.01 21.60
C TYR A 113 0.38 -1.26 22.06
N ALA A 114 1.35 -1.26 21.15
CA ALA A 114 2.77 -1.41 21.48
C ALA A 114 3.28 -0.34 22.46
N PHE A 115 2.64 0.84 22.52
CA PHE A 115 3.02 1.90 23.46
C PHE A 115 2.68 1.54 24.92
N LYS A 116 1.76 0.61 25.18
CA LYS A 116 1.52 0.09 26.55
C LYS A 116 2.77 -0.55 27.18
N ALA A 117 3.66 -1.09 26.36
CA ALA A 117 4.91 -1.71 26.78
C ALA A 117 6.08 -0.72 26.89
N ALA A 118 5.83 0.59 26.82
CA ALA A 118 6.84 1.63 27.00
C ALA A 118 7.55 1.48 28.36
N SER A 119 8.86 1.68 28.37
CA SER A 119 9.68 1.60 29.60
C SER A 119 9.35 2.72 30.60
N ALA A 120 8.84 3.86 30.10
CA ALA A 120 8.29 4.95 30.89
C ALA A 120 7.24 5.71 30.08
N GLN A 121 6.27 6.29 30.79
CA GLN A 121 5.24 7.16 30.21
C GLN A 121 5.04 8.38 31.09
N PHE A 122 4.74 9.50 30.48
CA PHE A 122 4.45 10.73 31.18
C PHE A 122 3.32 11.49 30.47
N ASP A 123 2.20 11.71 31.14
CA ASP A 123 1.14 12.61 30.68
C ASP A 123 1.40 14.01 31.24
N THR A 124 1.55 14.99 30.36
CA THR A 124 1.85 16.38 30.74
C THR A 124 0.66 17.09 31.39
N GLY A 125 -0.56 16.58 31.18
CA GLY A 125 -1.79 17.28 31.51
C GLY A 125 -2.11 18.48 30.62
N ILE A 126 -1.28 18.82 29.63
CA ILE A 126 -1.49 19.94 28.71
C ILE A 126 -2.46 19.49 27.60
N PRO A 127 -3.62 20.14 27.44
CA PRO A 127 -4.54 19.83 26.33
C PRO A 127 -3.89 20.04 24.95
N LEU A 128 -4.21 19.15 23.99
CA LEU A 128 -3.65 19.23 22.64
C LEU A 128 -3.99 20.54 21.93
N ASP A 129 -5.19 21.05 22.10
CA ASP A 129 -5.62 22.31 21.52
C ASP A 129 -4.86 23.52 22.09
N GLU A 130 -4.54 23.50 23.38
CA GLU A 130 -3.68 24.50 24.01
C GLU A 130 -2.25 24.43 23.48
N ALA A 131 -1.68 23.23 23.39
CA ALA A 131 -0.34 23.02 22.83
C ALA A 131 -0.24 23.52 21.38
N VAL A 132 -1.24 23.26 20.55
CA VAL A 132 -1.30 23.76 19.16
C VAL A 132 -1.46 25.28 19.13
N MET A 133 -2.33 25.85 19.97
CA MET A 133 -2.47 27.31 20.06
C MET A 133 -1.18 27.98 20.50
N GLU A 134 -0.49 27.40 21.47
CA GLU A 134 0.80 27.92 21.93
C GLU A 134 1.85 27.86 20.81
N TYR A 135 1.95 26.75 20.10
CA TYR A 135 2.86 26.60 18.96
C TYR A 135 2.58 27.65 17.88
N VAL A 136 1.31 27.81 17.48
CA VAL A 136 0.92 28.80 16.46
C VAL A 136 1.25 30.23 16.91
N THR A 137 0.98 30.57 18.17
CA THR A 137 1.17 31.94 18.66
C THR A 137 2.62 32.27 18.96
N LYS A 138 3.36 31.37 19.62
CA LYS A 138 4.74 31.62 20.07
C LYS A 138 5.78 31.28 19.00
N GLU A 139 5.69 30.08 18.42
CA GLU A 139 6.72 29.59 17.47
C GLU A 139 6.46 30.13 16.06
N LEU A 140 5.20 30.07 15.60
CA LEU A 140 4.82 30.55 14.28
C LEU A 140 4.42 32.03 14.26
N LYS A 141 4.50 32.74 15.41
CA LYS A 141 4.17 34.18 15.54
C LYS A 141 2.79 34.53 14.96
N GLY A 142 1.83 33.64 15.16
CA GLY A 142 0.43 33.81 14.72
C GLY A 142 0.18 33.53 13.25
N THR A 143 1.16 33.06 12.47
CA THR A 143 0.99 32.82 11.04
C THR A 143 1.32 31.36 10.67
N ILE A 144 0.34 30.64 10.12
CA ILE A 144 0.55 29.33 9.50
C ILE A 144 0.92 29.59 8.04
N GLY A 145 2.21 29.40 7.72
CA GLY A 145 2.78 29.74 6.42
C GLY A 145 2.66 28.62 5.37
N GLU A 146 3.17 28.92 4.18
CA GLU A 146 3.17 28.04 3.00
C GLU A 146 3.84 26.67 3.23
N GLN A 147 4.74 26.57 4.22
CA GLN A 147 5.38 25.28 4.57
C GLN A 147 4.39 24.20 5.02
N TYR A 148 3.16 24.58 5.38
CA TYR A 148 2.09 23.65 5.76
C TYR A 148 1.04 23.44 4.66
N ALA A 149 1.21 24.07 3.49
CA ALA A 149 0.25 23.98 2.39
C ALA A 149 0.26 22.59 1.70
N ALA A 150 1.35 21.83 1.85
CA ALA A 150 1.51 20.51 1.24
C ALA A 150 2.16 19.51 2.20
N PRO A 151 1.99 18.20 1.97
CA PRO A 151 2.71 17.15 2.69
C PRO A 151 4.23 17.35 2.59
N GLN A 152 4.94 17.17 3.71
CA GLN A 152 6.40 17.41 3.79
C GLN A 152 7.23 16.16 3.49
N GLY A 153 6.63 15.10 2.96
CA GLY A 153 7.33 13.89 2.51
C GLY A 153 7.88 12.99 3.64
N ARG A 154 7.41 13.19 4.88
CA ARG A 154 7.84 12.35 6.02
C ARG A 154 7.26 10.93 5.96
N VAL A 155 6.09 10.79 5.38
CA VAL A 155 5.45 9.51 5.09
C VAL A 155 5.40 9.36 3.58
N THR A 156 5.97 8.28 3.06
CA THR A 156 6.02 8.01 1.62
C THR A 156 5.49 6.61 1.33
N TYR A 157 5.00 6.41 0.12
CA TYR A 157 4.68 5.08 -0.40
C TYR A 157 5.86 4.57 -1.22
N PHE A 158 6.21 3.31 -1.02
CA PHE A 158 7.22 2.65 -1.84
C PHE A 158 6.81 2.69 -3.32
N ASN A 159 7.67 3.26 -4.14
CA ASN A 159 7.49 3.35 -5.58
C ASN A 159 8.85 3.19 -6.27
N PRO A 160 9.10 2.07 -6.96
CA PRO A 160 10.36 1.85 -7.66
C PRO A 160 10.44 2.64 -8.99
N PHE A 161 9.31 3.16 -9.50
CA PHE A 161 9.22 3.73 -10.83
C PHE A 161 9.08 5.24 -10.81
N LYS A 162 9.97 5.93 -11.51
CA LYS A 162 10.01 7.40 -11.59
C LYS A 162 8.91 7.99 -12.48
N ASP A 163 8.40 7.19 -13.42
CA ASP A 163 7.37 7.55 -14.39
C ASP A 163 5.95 7.19 -13.92
N VAL A 164 5.79 6.69 -12.69
CA VAL A 164 4.50 6.39 -12.07
C VAL A 164 4.28 7.30 -10.87
N LYS A 165 3.13 7.96 -10.82
CA LYS A 165 2.73 8.77 -9.66
C LYS A 165 1.98 7.90 -8.66
N THR A 166 2.23 8.09 -7.36
CA THR A 166 1.49 7.39 -6.29
C THR A 166 -0.01 7.73 -6.27
N THR A 167 -0.40 8.83 -6.93
CA THR A 167 -1.79 9.25 -7.10
C THR A 167 -2.47 8.66 -8.35
N SER A 168 -1.75 7.91 -9.18
CA SER A 168 -2.33 7.25 -10.35
C SER A 168 -3.32 6.18 -9.92
N TRP A 169 -4.47 6.08 -10.60
CA TRP A 169 -5.54 5.14 -10.26
C TRP A 169 -5.08 3.67 -10.25
N TYR A 170 -4.09 3.34 -11.08
CA TYR A 170 -3.53 1.98 -11.19
C TYR A 170 -2.37 1.72 -10.22
N PHE A 171 -1.90 2.71 -9.45
CA PHE A 171 -0.70 2.60 -8.61
C PHE A 171 -0.77 1.41 -7.64
N ASN A 172 -1.85 1.28 -6.90
CA ASN A 172 -1.99 0.22 -5.90
C ASN A 172 -2.00 -1.18 -6.53
N TYR A 173 -2.62 -1.34 -7.69
CA TYR A 173 -2.62 -2.62 -8.42
C TYR A 173 -1.21 -2.94 -8.94
N MET A 174 -0.56 -1.95 -9.54
CA MET A 174 0.79 -2.08 -10.08
C MET A 174 1.80 -2.44 -9.00
N ILE A 175 1.79 -1.73 -7.86
CA ILE A 175 2.76 -1.98 -6.77
C ILE A 175 2.51 -3.33 -6.12
N HIS A 176 1.26 -3.79 -6.01
CA HIS A 176 0.94 -5.12 -5.52
C HIS A 176 1.54 -6.21 -6.42
N LEU A 177 1.36 -6.09 -7.73
CA LEU A 177 1.94 -7.04 -8.69
C LEU A 177 3.48 -6.98 -8.70
N TYR A 178 4.06 -5.80 -8.52
CA TYR A 178 5.51 -5.63 -8.43
C TYR A 178 6.08 -6.32 -7.19
N GLU A 179 5.51 -6.08 -6.02
CA GLU A 179 5.97 -6.67 -4.76
C GLU A 179 5.69 -8.18 -4.67
N ALA A 180 4.68 -8.67 -5.41
CA ALA A 180 4.45 -10.10 -5.63
C ALA A 180 5.40 -10.73 -6.67
N GLY A 181 6.29 -9.95 -7.31
CA GLY A 181 7.22 -10.45 -8.32
C GLY A 181 6.59 -10.78 -9.68
N VAL A 182 5.34 -10.41 -9.90
CA VAL A 182 4.62 -10.66 -11.17
C VAL A 182 5.12 -9.73 -12.27
N ILE A 183 5.38 -8.46 -11.94
CA ILE A 183 5.92 -7.46 -12.86
C ILE A 183 7.27 -6.94 -12.38
N SER A 184 8.09 -6.44 -13.31
CA SER A 184 9.43 -5.92 -13.03
C SER A 184 9.70 -4.54 -13.65
N GLY A 185 8.71 -3.94 -14.31
CA GLY A 185 8.91 -2.73 -15.12
C GLY A 185 9.60 -2.99 -16.46
N THR A 186 9.75 -1.95 -17.26
CA THR A 186 10.50 -1.97 -18.54
C THR A 186 11.98 -1.69 -18.35
N SER A 187 12.34 -1.11 -17.20
CA SER A 187 13.69 -0.99 -16.67
C SER A 187 13.68 -1.05 -15.15
N ALA A 188 14.83 -0.93 -14.52
CA ALA A 188 14.93 -0.89 -13.04
C ALA A 188 14.15 0.28 -12.41
N THR A 189 13.88 1.35 -13.15
CA THR A 189 13.24 2.57 -12.61
C THR A 189 12.11 3.12 -13.49
N THR A 190 11.65 2.39 -14.51
CA THR A 190 10.56 2.78 -15.39
C THR A 190 9.56 1.66 -15.59
N TYR A 191 8.29 2.02 -15.63
CA TYR A 191 7.17 1.10 -15.87
C TYR A 191 6.57 1.26 -17.27
N THR A 192 6.58 2.48 -17.82
CA THR A 192 5.99 2.89 -19.10
C THR A 192 4.49 2.53 -19.19
N PRO A 193 3.63 3.11 -18.32
CA PRO A 193 2.24 2.69 -18.16
C PRO A 193 1.39 2.84 -19.43
N ASP A 194 1.76 3.77 -20.32
CA ASP A 194 1.03 4.06 -21.56
C ASP A 194 1.51 3.21 -22.74
N ALA A 195 2.50 2.34 -22.54
CA ALA A 195 2.99 1.47 -23.61
C ALA A 195 2.00 0.35 -23.91
N LYS A 196 1.94 -0.06 -25.19
CA LYS A 196 1.16 -1.23 -25.56
C LYS A 196 1.73 -2.49 -24.94
N LEU A 197 0.87 -3.30 -24.33
CA LEU A 197 1.24 -4.58 -23.75
C LEU A 197 1.48 -5.61 -24.86
N SER A 198 2.59 -6.32 -24.84
CA SER A 198 2.86 -7.41 -25.77
C SER A 198 2.20 -8.72 -25.30
N TRP A 199 1.99 -9.66 -26.24
CA TRP A 199 1.46 -10.99 -25.92
C TRP A 199 2.30 -11.70 -24.86
N ALA A 200 3.62 -11.72 -24.99
CA ALA A 200 4.51 -12.36 -24.03
C ALA A 200 4.38 -11.73 -22.65
N ALA A 201 4.28 -10.39 -22.55
CA ALA A 201 4.11 -9.69 -21.27
C ALA A 201 2.74 -9.97 -20.65
N ALA A 202 1.67 -10.01 -21.45
CA ALA A 202 0.33 -10.34 -20.99
C ALA A 202 0.24 -11.78 -20.46
N LEU A 203 0.82 -12.73 -21.18
CA LEU A 203 0.88 -14.13 -20.74
C LEU A 203 1.69 -14.30 -19.47
N LYS A 204 2.82 -13.57 -19.33
CA LYS A 204 3.59 -13.56 -18.08
C LYS A 204 2.71 -13.10 -16.91
N LEU A 205 2.01 -11.97 -17.07
CA LEU A 205 1.10 -11.46 -16.04
C LEU A 205 0.08 -12.53 -15.61
N LEU A 206 -0.59 -13.14 -16.56
CA LEU A 206 -1.63 -14.14 -16.30
C LEU A 206 -1.06 -15.40 -15.64
N LEU A 207 -0.03 -16.02 -16.22
CA LEU A 207 0.50 -17.29 -15.77
C LEU A 207 1.20 -17.19 -14.41
N VAL A 208 1.93 -16.09 -14.16
CA VAL A 208 2.60 -15.88 -12.86
C VAL A 208 1.58 -15.55 -11.77
N SER A 209 0.58 -14.70 -12.07
CA SER A 209 -0.48 -14.37 -11.11
C SER A 209 -1.34 -15.59 -10.76
N HIS A 210 -1.59 -16.47 -11.73
CA HIS A 210 -2.40 -17.68 -11.54
C HIS A 210 -1.61 -18.81 -10.86
N GLY A 211 -0.27 -18.74 -10.88
CA GLY A 211 0.62 -19.74 -10.27
C GLY A 211 1.05 -20.87 -11.19
N ASP A 212 0.71 -20.86 -12.49
CA ASP A 212 1.14 -21.85 -13.47
C ASP A 212 2.59 -21.70 -13.90
N LEU A 213 3.18 -20.52 -13.68
CA LEU A 213 4.58 -20.25 -13.98
C LEU A 213 5.21 -19.50 -12.79
N LYS A 214 6.39 -19.94 -12.36
CA LYS A 214 7.15 -19.22 -11.35
C LYS A 214 7.71 -17.93 -11.93
N ALA A 215 7.74 -16.84 -11.15
CA ALA A 215 8.31 -15.56 -11.58
C ALA A 215 9.77 -15.69 -12.06
N ALA A 216 10.57 -16.56 -11.43
CA ALA A 216 11.95 -16.84 -11.81
C ALA A 216 12.08 -17.40 -13.24
N ASP A 217 11.14 -18.25 -13.68
CA ASP A 217 11.16 -18.86 -15.00
C ASP A 217 10.69 -17.90 -16.09
N ALA A 218 10.06 -16.79 -15.69
CA ALA A 218 9.61 -15.70 -16.54
C ALA A 218 10.60 -14.51 -16.56
N THR A 219 11.88 -14.76 -16.37
CA THR A 219 12.98 -13.77 -16.39
C THR A 219 14.15 -14.26 -17.25
N GLY A 220 15.17 -13.39 -17.45
CA GLY A 220 16.33 -13.74 -18.28
C GLY A 220 16.09 -13.59 -19.79
N ALA A 221 17.05 -14.02 -20.60
CA ALA A 221 17.05 -13.80 -22.07
C ALA A 221 15.89 -14.52 -22.79
N ASP A 222 15.53 -15.71 -22.36
CA ASP A 222 14.50 -16.56 -22.99
C ASP A 222 13.14 -16.48 -22.31
N TRP A 223 12.91 -15.53 -21.42
CA TRP A 223 11.67 -15.43 -20.65
C TRP A 223 10.40 -15.49 -21.50
N SER A 224 10.37 -14.80 -22.64
CA SER A 224 9.21 -14.77 -23.51
C SER A 224 8.91 -16.12 -24.17
N LYS A 225 9.94 -16.87 -24.52
CA LYS A 225 9.80 -18.24 -25.06
C LYS A 225 9.23 -19.19 -24.01
N ASN A 226 9.75 -19.12 -22.78
CA ASN A 226 9.27 -19.94 -21.66
C ASN A 226 7.78 -19.67 -21.37
N VAL A 227 7.41 -18.40 -21.36
CA VAL A 227 6.02 -17.97 -21.12
C VAL A 227 5.08 -18.48 -22.24
N ILE A 228 5.48 -18.32 -23.52
CA ILE A 228 4.67 -18.78 -24.65
C ILE A 228 4.57 -20.30 -24.67
N ALA A 229 5.66 -21.02 -24.43
CA ALA A 229 5.66 -22.47 -24.35
C ALA A 229 4.70 -22.98 -23.27
N LYS A 230 4.72 -22.36 -22.07
CA LYS A 230 3.80 -22.72 -20.99
C LYS A 230 2.34 -22.41 -21.34
N ALA A 231 2.06 -21.26 -21.96
CA ALA A 231 0.73 -20.91 -22.42
C ALA A 231 0.20 -21.89 -23.50
N ALA A 232 1.05 -22.33 -24.40
CA ALA A 232 0.73 -23.31 -25.44
C ALA A 232 0.49 -24.71 -24.82
N GLU A 233 1.30 -25.14 -23.86
CA GLU A 233 1.09 -26.39 -23.09
C GLU A 233 -0.30 -26.40 -22.43
N LEU A 234 -0.75 -25.26 -21.92
CA LEU A 234 -2.07 -25.09 -21.31
C LEU A 234 -3.22 -24.91 -22.34
N GLY A 235 -2.91 -24.92 -23.64
CA GLY A 235 -3.90 -24.73 -24.70
C GLY A 235 -4.49 -23.34 -24.81
N LEU A 236 -3.80 -22.33 -24.26
CA LEU A 236 -4.27 -20.93 -24.24
C LEU A 236 -3.97 -20.20 -25.53
N VAL A 237 -2.85 -20.52 -26.18
CA VAL A 237 -2.35 -19.92 -27.41
C VAL A 237 -1.67 -20.93 -28.32
N ALA A 238 -1.44 -20.59 -29.58
CA ALA A 238 -0.64 -21.41 -30.49
C ALA A 238 0.85 -21.36 -30.10
N ALA A 239 1.58 -22.47 -30.35
CA ALA A 239 3.00 -22.56 -29.99
C ALA A 239 3.92 -21.62 -30.79
N ASP A 240 3.48 -21.18 -31.97
CA ASP A 240 4.17 -20.27 -32.88
C ASP A 240 3.76 -18.80 -32.72
N LEU A 241 3.06 -18.48 -31.60
CA LEU A 241 2.61 -17.12 -31.32
C LEU A 241 3.80 -16.12 -31.32
N ASP A 242 3.66 -15.04 -32.09
CA ASP A 242 4.58 -13.91 -32.02
C ASP A 242 4.32 -13.08 -30.74
N GLY A 243 5.08 -13.37 -29.70
CA GLY A 243 4.95 -12.74 -28.39
C GLY A 243 5.31 -11.24 -28.37
N THR A 244 5.87 -10.68 -29.44
CA THR A 244 6.23 -9.25 -29.53
C THR A 244 5.07 -8.38 -29.97
N LYS A 245 4.03 -8.95 -30.62
CA LYS A 245 2.83 -8.22 -31.02
C LYS A 245 2.05 -7.70 -29.82
N ALA A 246 1.41 -6.56 -30.00
CA ALA A 246 0.50 -6.03 -28.99
C ALA A 246 -0.76 -6.92 -28.89
N ILE A 247 -1.17 -7.19 -27.64
CA ILE A 247 -2.44 -7.86 -27.34
C ILE A 247 -3.55 -6.81 -27.20
N SER A 248 -4.74 -7.12 -27.66
CA SER A 248 -5.94 -6.32 -27.37
C SER A 248 -6.53 -6.66 -26.00
N ARG A 249 -7.36 -5.76 -25.45
CA ARG A 249 -8.10 -6.02 -24.20
C ARG A 249 -9.01 -7.26 -24.32
N LEU A 250 -9.67 -7.42 -25.48
CA LEU A 250 -10.52 -8.58 -25.76
C LEU A 250 -9.72 -9.89 -25.70
N GLU A 251 -8.61 -9.97 -26.40
CA GLU A 251 -7.75 -11.16 -26.40
C GLU A 251 -7.20 -11.46 -25.00
N PHE A 252 -6.82 -10.44 -24.25
CA PHE A 252 -6.39 -10.60 -22.85
C PHE A 252 -7.49 -11.22 -21.98
N CYS A 253 -8.72 -10.72 -22.08
CA CYS A 253 -9.87 -11.27 -21.34
C CYS A 253 -10.20 -12.70 -21.77
N GLN A 254 -10.16 -13.00 -23.06
CA GLN A 254 -10.39 -14.35 -23.56
C GLN A 254 -9.38 -15.35 -22.99
N VAL A 255 -8.09 -14.99 -22.98
CA VAL A 255 -7.04 -15.82 -22.39
C VAL A 255 -7.22 -15.96 -20.88
N ALA A 256 -7.53 -14.87 -20.18
CA ALA A 256 -7.79 -14.91 -18.75
C ALA A 256 -8.97 -15.82 -18.39
N ALA A 257 -10.08 -15.75 -19.14
CA ALA A 257 -11.24 -16.62 -18.93
C ALA A 257 -10.88 -18.08 -19.16
N LYS A 258 -10.17 -18.41 -20.24
CA LYS A 258 -9.73 -19.78 -20.55
C LYS A 258 -8.79 -20.33 -19.47
N LEU A 259 -7.84 -19.51 -18.99
CA LEU A 259 -6.91 -19.89 -17.92
C LEU A 259 -7.67 -20.26 -16.64
N ASN A 260 -8.73 -19.51 -16.31
CA ASN A 260 -9.60 -19.78 -15.17
C ASN A 260 -10.66 -20.85 -15.47
N LYS A 261 -10.60 -21.53 -16.63
CA LYS A 261 -11.53 -22.57 -17.05
C LYS A 261 -13.00 -22.15 -17.04
N LEU A 262 -13.26 -20.86 -17.30
CA LEU A 262 -14.62 -20.34 -17.42
C LEU A 262 -15.20 -20.72 -18.78
N ALA A 263 -16.43 -21.20 -18.76
CA ALA A 263 -17.21 -21.40 -20.00
C ALA A 263 -17.73 -20.04 -20.49
N GLU A 264 -17.94 -19.90 -21.80
CA GLU A 264 -18.59 -18.71 -22.35
C GLU A 264 -19.93 -18.44 -21.67
N SER A 265 -20.13 -17.24 -21.16
CA SER A 265 -21.40 -16.83 -20.58
C SER A 265 -22.42 -16.54 -21.67
N LYS A 266 -23.68 -16.84 -21.37
CA LYS A 266 -24.85 -16.48 -22.19
C LYS A 266 -25.56 -15.22 -21.66
N THR A 267 -25.01 -14.60 -20.61
CA THR A 267 -25.56 -13.38 -20.03
C THR A 267 -25.46 -12.25 -21.05
N GLU A 268 -26.51 -11.46 -21.18
CA GLU A 268 -26.51 -10.28 -22.04
C GLU A 268 -25.41 -9.30 -21.62
N SER A 269 -24.68 -8.80 -22.62
CA SER A 269 -23.56 -7.89 -22.33
C SER A 269 -24.05 -6.57 -21.73
N LYS A 270 -23.35 -6.13 -20.69
CA LYS A 270 -23.50 -4.80 -20.09
C LYS A 270 -22.69 -3.74 -20.83
N PHE A 271 -21.86 -4.14 -21.80
CA PHE A 271 -20.99 -3.25 -22.57
C PHE A 271 -21.62 -2.97 -23.94
N THR A 272 -21.47 -1.75 -24.42
CA THR A 272 -21.97 -1.32 -25.72
C THR A 272 -21.06 -1.73 -26.88
N ASP A 273 -19.82 -2.02 -26.59
CA ASP A 273 -18.72 -2.28 -27.55
C ASP A 273 -18.18 -3.73 -27.49
N CYS A 274 -18.71 -4.57 -26.60
CA CYS A 274 -18.25 -5.94 -26.45
C CYS A 274 -19.41 -6.89 -26.09
N THR A 275 -19.60 -7.94 -26.91
CA THR A 275 -20.60 -8.99 -26.71
C THR A 275 -19.96 -10.39 -26.51
N ASP A 276 -18.65 -10.44 -26.28
CA ASP A 276 -17.88 -11.67 -26.16
C ASP A 276 -18.27 -12.47 -24.90
N GLY A 277 -18.56 -13.73 -25.04
CA GLY A 277 -19.02 -14.61 -23.95
C GLY A 277 -17.96 -14.87 -22.90
N TYR A 278 -16.67 -14.86 -23.23
CA TYR A 278 -15.59 -15.00 -22.24
C TYR A 278 -15.39 -13.73 -21.42
N VAL A 279 -15.58 -12.55 -22.02
CA VAL A 279 -15.58 -11.28 -21.28
C VAL A 279 -16.71 -11.28 -20.27
N MET A 280 -17.91 -11.70 -20.69
CA MET A 280 -19.05 -11.81 -19.78
C MET A 280 -18.87 -12.86 -18.70
N ALA A 281 -18.19 -13.97 -18.99
CA ALA A 281 -17.84 -14.98 -17.99
C ALA A 281 -16.94 -14.42 -16.88
N LEU A 282 -15.98 -13.58 -17.23
CA LEU A 282 -15.14 -12.88 -16.23
C LEU A 282 -15.94 -11.87 -15.40
N VAL A 283 -16.89 -11.16 -16.00
CA VAL A 283 -17.81 -10.25 -15.29
C VAL A 283 -18.69 -11.02 -14.32
N ASP A 284 -19.29 -12.12 -14.76
CA ASP A 284 -20.15 -12.97 -13.92
C ASP A 284 -19.38 -13.59 -12.75
N ALA A 285 -18.09 -13.90 -12.95
CA ALA A 285 -17.18 -14.39 -11.93
C ALA A 285 -16.59 -13.28 -11.02
N ASN A 286 -17.02 -12.01 -11.18
CA ASN A 286 -16.43 -10.83 -10.53
C ASN A 286 -14.90 -10.67 -10.74
N ALA A 287 -14.37 -11.30 -11.78
CA ALA A 287 -12.95 -11.23 -12.12
C ALA A 287 -12.61 -10.02 -13.03
N ALA A 288 -13.62 -9.36 -13.61
CA ALA A 288 -13.48 -8.16 -14.43
C ALA A 288 -14.53 -7.13 -14.03
N VAL A 289 -14.14 -6.18 -13.20
CA VAL A 289 -15.01 -5.13 -12.67
C VAL A 289 -14.87 -3.82 -13.46
N CYS A 290 -13.79 -3.65 -14.20
CA CYS A 290 -13.48 -2.45 -14.99
C CYS A 290 -12.85 -2.84 -16.32
N LEU A 291 -13.66 -2.92 -17.34
CA LEU A 291 -13.20 -2.95 -18.73
C LEU A 291 -13.43 -1.60 -19.38
#